data_952463a934c94fef0cfd9593e2661925
#
_entry.id   952463a934c94fef0cfd9593e2661925
#
_cell.length_a   1.000
_cell.length_b   1.000
_cell.length_c   1.000
_cell.angle_alpha   90.00
_cell.angle_beta   90.00
_cell.angle_gamma   90.00
#
_symmetry.space_group_name_H-M   'P 1'
#
loop_
_entity.id
_entity.type
_entity.pdbx_description
1 polymer ?
#
loop_
_entity_poly.entity_id
_entity_poly.type
_entity_poly.pdbx_seq_one_letter_code
_entity_poly.pdbx_strand_id
1 'polypeptide(L)'
;MPHSLTPYLSRTIADDTGLPVSTILMNLPVGWENKFRTLIMEIDDISPSSMVKLDIRDGVLYISVNESSKYHKLMTLVTRALSQESARVCMMCGEFGKRRKEQEHKPCLCRPHYLDYINYEEA
;
A
#
# COMPACT_ATOMS: atom_id res chain seq x y z
N MET A 1 -9.68 21.87 -0.27
CA MET A 1 -8.66 21.02 0.35
C MET A 1 -8.53 19.73 -0.44
N PRO A 2 -7.33 19.15 -0.59
CA PRO A 2 -7.19 17.89 -1.28
C PRO A 2 -7.87 16.77 -0.50
N HIS A 3 -8.36 15.76 -1.21
CA HIS A 3 -8.88 14.55 -0.60
C HIS A 3 -7.79 13.86 0.23
N SER A 4 -8.17 13.20 1.34
CA SER A 4 -7.21 12.51 2.21
C SER A 4 -6.41 11.42 1.51
N LEU A 5 -6.92 10.87 0.41
CA LEU A 5 -6.21 9.89 -0.41
C LEU A 5 -5.21 10.51 -1.39
N THR A 6 -5.28 11.82 -1.64
CA THR A 6 -4.45 12.45 -2.67
C THR A 6 -2.96 12.08 -2.57
N PRO A 7 -2.34 12.09 -1.37
CA PRO A 7 -0.92 11.71 -1.26
C PRO A 7 -0.62 10.25 -1.61
N TYR A 8 -1.65 9.40 -1.64
CA TYR A 8 -1.49 7.95 -1.83
C TYR A 8 -1.98 7.45 -3.18
N LEU A 9 -2.49 8.33 -4.03
CA LEU A 9 -3.00 7.92 -5.35
C LEU A 9 -1.86 7.50 -6.28
N SER A 10 -0.71 8.15 -6.15
CA SER A 10 0.51 7.79 -6.87
C SER A 10 1.67 8.20 -5.99
N ARG A 11 2.31 7.24 -5.33
CA ARG A 11 3.38 7.51 -4.37
C ARG A 11 4.50 6.51 -4.56
N THR A 12 5.69 7.02 -4.80
CA THR A 12 6.88 6.20 -4.95
C THR A 12 7.91 6.60 -3.90
N ILE A 13 8.40 5.61 -3.15
CA ILE A 13 9.53 5.79 -2.25
C ILE A 13 10.58 4.78 -2.67
N ALA A 14 11.56 5.24 -3.43
CA ALA A 14 12.57 4.43 -4.10
C ALA A 14 13.95 5.06 -3.94
N ASP A 15 14.38 5.22 -2.69
CA ASP A 15 15.73 5.64 -2.35
C ASP A 15 16.71 4.53 -2.75
N ASP A 16 17.95 4.89 -3.10
CA ASP A 16 18.98 3.93 -3.48
C ASP A 16 19.20 2.85 -2.42
N THR A 17 19.10 3.21 -1.15
CA THR A 17 19.27 2.27 -0.05
C THR A 17 17.98 1.58 0.36
N GLY A 18 16.83 2.08 -0.10
CA GLY A 18 15.52 1.60 0.31
C GLY A 18 15.13 2.12 1.70
N LEU A 19 14.07 1.53 2.26
CA LEU A 19 13.53 1.89 3.57
C LEU A 19 13.47 0.65 4.46
N PRO A 20 13.68 0.78 5.78
CA PRO A 20 13.34 -0.32 6.69
C PRO A 20 11.88 -0.73 6.53
N VAL A 21 11.60 -2.02 6.70
CA VAL A 21 10.24 -2.55 6.51
C VAL A 21 9.21 -1.81 7.37
N SER A 22 9.56 -1.51 8.63
CA SER A 22 8.64 -0.84 9.56
C SER A 22 8.19 0.54 9.09
N THR A 23 9.01 1.24 8.29
CA THR A 23 8.66 2.58 7.80
C THR A 23 7.60 2.55 6.70
N ILE A 24 7.33 1.38 6.13
CA ILE A 24 6.26 1.23 5.13
C ILE A 24 4.93 1.72 5.71
N LEU A 25 4.63 1.37 6.97
CA LEU A 25 3.36 1.71 7.61
C LEU A 25 3.07 3.20 7.60
N MET A 26 4.09 4.03 7.75
CA MET A 26 3.95 5.49 7.77
C MET A 26 3.60 6.06 6.39
N ASN A 27 3.74 5.26 5.35
CA ASN A 27 3.56 5.69 3.97
C ASN A 27 2.34 5.09 3.30
N LEU A 28 1.51 4.37 4.06
CA LEU A 28 0.29 3.73 3.55
C LEU A 28 -0.94 4.57 3.86
N PRO A 29 -1.98 4.52 2.99
CA PRO A 29 -3.28 5.07 3.36
C PRO A 29 -3.84 4.33 4.58
N VAL A 30 -4.68 5.00 5.34
CA VAL A 30 -5.14 4.52 6.66
C VAL A 30 -5.77 3.13 6.61
N GLY A 31 -6.57 2.84 5.57
CA GLY A 31 -7.21 1.52 5.44
C GLY A 31 -6.20 0.40 5.25
N TRP A 32 -5.18 0.63 4.45
CA TRP A 32 -4.11 -0.34 4.24
C TRP A 32 -3.21 -0.45 5.48
N GLU A 33 -2.89 0.66 6.12
CA GLU A 33 -2.11 0.64 7.34
C GLU A 33 -2.77 -0.23 8.40
N ASN A 34 -4.06 -0.03 8.64
CA ASN A 34 -4.80 -0.81 9.63
C ASN A 34 -4.87 -2.29 9.27
N LYS A 35 -5.12 -2.58 8.00
CA LYS A 35 -5.27 -3.97 7.54
C LYS A 35 -3.96 -4.75 7.56
N PHE A 36 -2.86 -4.11 7.17
CA PHE A 36 -1.59 -4.78 6.96
C PHE A 36 -0.58 -4.59 8.10
N ARG A 37 -0.94 -3.84 9.14
CA ARG A 37 -0.03 -3.51 10.24
C ARG A 37 0.62 -4.74 10.85
N THR A 38 -0.19 -5.73 11.25
CA THR A 38 0.32 -6.93 11.91
C THR A 38 1.28 -7.70 11.01
N LEU A 39 0.90 -7.88 9.75
CA LEU A 39 1.74 -8.60 8.79
C LEU A 39 3.06 -7.90 8.55
N ILE A 40 3.03 -6.57 8.37
CA ILE A 40 4.26 -5.79 8.12
C ILE A 40 5.18 -5.83 9.35
N MET A 41 4.62 -5.77 10.55
CA MET A 41 5.41 -5.87 11.78
C MET A 41 6.02 -7.26 11.93
N GLU A 42 5.31 -8.32 11.56
CA GLU A 42 5.86 -9.67 11.55
C GLU A 42 7.01 -9.82 10.56
N ILE A 43 6.87 -9.22 9.39
CA ILE A 43 7.95 -9.22 8.39
C ILE A 43 9.19 -8.51 8.94
N ASP A 44 9.00 -7.38 9.61
CA ASP A 44 10.09 -6.64 10.22
C ASP A 44 10.79 -7.47 11.32
N ASP A 45 10.03 -8.22 12.11
CA ASP A 45 10.59 -9.11 13.14
C ASP A 45 11.42 -10.25 12.54
N ILE A 46 10.97 -10.80 11.40
CA ILE A 46 11.70 -11.88 10.73
C ILE A 46 13.01 -11.38 10.15
N SER A 47 12.99 -10.19 9.55
CA SER A 47 14.16 -9.64 8.87
C SER A 47 14.28 -8.14 9.10
N PRO A 48 14.69 -7.73 10.32
CA PRO A 48 14.74 -6.31 10.68
C PRO A 48 15.75 -5.49 9.87
N SER A 49 16.72 -6.15 9.26
CA SER A 49 17.70 -5.47 8.42
C SER A 49 17.30 -5.37 6.94
N SER A 50 16.15 -5.93 6.56
CA SER A 50 15.69 -5.87 5.18
C SER A 50 15.31 -4.45 4.80
N MET A 51 15.74 -4.05 3.60
CA MET A 51 15.41 -2.76 3.01
C MET A 51 14.46 -2.98 1.84
N VAL A 52 13.46 -2.12 1.72
CA VAL A 52 12.42 -2.24 0.71
C VAL A 52 12.19 -0.91 0.01
N LYS A 53 11.64 -0.99 -1.19
CA LYS A 53 11.15 0.17 -1.93
C LYS A 53 9.64 0.03 -2.08
N LEU A 54 8.95 1.14 -2.06
CA LEU A 54 7.50 1.18 -2.07
C LEU A 54 7.00 1.97 -3.26
N ASP A 55 5.97 1.46 -3.92
CA ASP A 55 5.27 2.17 -4.98
C ASP A 55 3.78 1.91 -4.85
N ILE A 56 2.98 2.96 -4.85
CA ILE A 56 1.52 2.87 -4.87
C ILE A 56 1.06 3.41 -6.23
N ARG A 57 0.46 2.55 -7.03
CA ARG A 57 -0.05 2.91 -8.36
C ARG A 57 -1.36 2.20 -8.63
N ASP A 58 -2.31 2.92 -9.19
CA ASP A 58 -3.56 2.35 -9.68
C ASP A 58 -4.29 1.50 -8.64
N GLY A 59 -4.24 1.93 -7.37
CA GLY A 59 -4.93 1.24 -6.28
C GLY A 59 -4.26 -0.03 -5.80
N VAL A 60 -2.97 -0.22 -6.11
CA VAL A 60 -2.20 -1.41 -5.73
C VAL A 60 -0.89 -1.00 -5.07
N LEU A 61 -0.54 -1.71 -4.02
CA LEU A 61 0.73 -1.54 -3.30
C LEU A 61 1.78 -2.47 -3.89
N TYR A 62 2.91 -1.91 -4.32
CA TYR A 62 4.05 -2.67 -4.81
C TYR A 62 5.22 -2.48 -3.86
N ILE A 63 5.81 -3.56 -3.39
CA ILE A 63 6.97 -3.54 -2.51
C ILE A 63 8.07 -4.37 -3.16
N SER A 64 9.24 -3.77 -3.36
CA SER A 64 10.43 -4.44 -3.88
C SER A 64 11.41 -4.66 -2.74
N VAL A 65 11.88 -5.89 -2.55
CA VAL A 65 12.81 -6.25 -1.48
C VAL A 65 14.22 -6.23 -2.02
N ASN A 66 15.17 -5.67 -1.24
CA ASN A 66 16.57 -5.64 -1.61
C ASN A 66 17.09 -7.09 -1.78
N GLU A 67 17.74 -7.36 -2.91
CA GLU A 67 18.23 -8.68 -3.26
C GLU A 67 19.30 -9.22 -2.29
N SER A 68 19.99 -8.36 -1.58
CA SER A 68 21.00 -8.76 -0.60
C SER A 68 20.40 -9.20 0.74
N SER A 69 19.10 -9.09 0.91
CA SER A 69 18.42 -9.50 2.16
C SER A 69 18.54 -11.00 2.37
N LYS A 70 18.82 -11.41 3.62
CA LYS A 70 19.01 -12.81 4.00
C LYS A 70 17.78 -13.67 3.65
N TYR A 71 16.58 -13.14 3.82
CA TYR A 71 15.33 -13.84 3.56
C TYR A 71 14.65 -13.34 2.30
N HIS A 72 15.44 -13.00 1.28
CA HIS A 72 14.92 -12.38 0.05
C HIS A 72 13.76 -13.16 -0.58
N LYS A 73 13.91 -14.49 -0.71
CA LYS A 73 12.86 -15.32 -1.33
C LYS A 73 11.56 -15.29 -0.54
N LEU A 74 11.63 -15.44 0.79
CA LEU A 74 10.46 -15.41 1.66
C LEU A 74 9.81 -14.03 1.60
N MET A 75 10.60 -12.99 1.72
CA MET A 75 10.13 -11.61 1.68
C MET A 75 9.43 -11.29 0.36
N THR A 76 9.98 -11.79 -0.74
CA THR A 76 9.39 -11.58 -2.07
C THR A 76 8.01 -12.24 -2.16
N LEU A 77 7.87 -13.46 -1.65
CA LEU A 77 6.58 -14.15 -1.65
C LEU A 77 5.54 -13.40 -0.80
N VAL A 78 5.93 -12.95 0.38
CA VAL A 78 5.03 -12.24 1.29
C VAL A 78 4.62 -10.88 0.72
N THR A 79 5.57 -10.13 0.17
CA THR A 79 5.27 -8.82 -0.41
C THR A 79 4.41 -8.93 -1.67
N ARG A 80 4.59 -10.01 -2.43
CA ARG A 80 3.72 -10.28 -3.59
C ARG A 80 2.29 -10.57 -3.15
N ALA A 81 2.11 -11.39 -2.10
CA ALA A 81 0.79 -11.65 -1.53
C ALA A 81 0.15 -10.38 -1.01
N LEU A 82 0.92 -9.53 -0.34
CA LEU A 82 0.46 -8.24 0.15
C LEU A 82 0.00 -7.33 -0.99
N SER A 83 0.76 -7.30 -2.08
CA SER A 83 0.41 -6.52 -3.28
C SER A 83 -0.93 -6.99 -3.85
N GLN A 84 -1.11 -8.29 -4.01
CA GLN A 84 -2.36 -8.85 -4.53
C GLN A 84 -3.54 -8.52 -3.62
N GLU A 85 -3.35 -8.63 -2.31
CA GLU A 85 -4.40 -8.33 -1.33
C GLU A 85 -4.76 -6.84 -1.34
N SER A 86 -3.77 -5.96 -1.52
CA SER A 86 -4.02 -4.52 -1.52
C SER A 86 -5.01 -4.08 -2.59
N ALA A 87 -5.07 -4.79 -3.71
CA ALA A 87 -6.01 -4.50 -4.79
C ALA A 87 -7.47 -4.81 -4.41
N ARG A 88 -7.71 -5.40 -3.24
CA ARG A 88 -9.03 -5.77 -2.73
C ARG A 88 -9.37 -5.10 -1.40
N VAL A 89 -8.49 -4.27 -0.88
CA VAL A 89 -8.66 -3.62 0.42
C VAL A 89 -8.88 -2.14 0.22
N CYS A 90 -9.98 -1.62 0.77
CA CYS A 90 -10.30 -0.21 0.69
C CYS A 90 -9.20 0.63 1.34
N MET A 91 -8.68 1.60 0.60
CA MET A 91 -7.61 2.48 1.08
C MET A 91 -8.04 3.37 2.23
N MET A 92 -9.36 3.55 2.43
CA MET A 92 -9.90 4.42 3.46
C MET A 92 -10.25 3.69 4.75
N CYS A 93 -10.83 2.49 4.68
CA CYS A 93 -11.33 1.81 5.86
C CYS A 93 -10.77 0.41 6.10
N GLY A 94 -10.05 -0.17 5.13
CA GLY A 94 -9.48 -1.50 5.28
C GLY A 94 -10.44 -2.65 5.02
N GLU A 95 -11.70 -2.38 4.74
CA GLU A 95 -12.68 -3.40 4.37
C GLU A 95 -12.48 -3.82 2.92
N PHE A 96 -13.27 -4.81 2.48
CA PHE A 96 -13.23 -5.24 1.08
C PHE A 96 -13.54 -4.06 0.16
N GLY A 97 -12.71 -3.89 -0.85
CA GLY A 97 -12.88 -2.86 -1.85
C GLY A 97 -12.49 -3.40 -3.22
N LYS A 98 -12.62 -2.56 -4.23
CA LYS A 98 -12.16 -2.91 -5.56
C LYS A 98 -11.59 -1.67 -6.25
N ARG A 99 -10.70 -1.90 -7.20
CA ARG A 99 -10.10 -0.82 -7.97
C ARG A 99 -11.16 -0.16 -8.84
N ARG A 100 -11.27 1.16 -8.72
CA ARG A 100 -12.27 1.96 -9.46
C ARG A 100 -11.64 2.41 -10.78
N LYS A 101 -11.68 1.53 -11.77
CA LYS A 101 -10.96 1.70 -13.05
C LYS A 101 -11.44 2.89 -13.88
N GLU A 102 -12.64 3.39 -13.62
CA GLU A 102 -13.20 4.57 -14.27
C GLU A 102 -12.60 5.88 -13.76
N GLN A 103 -11.86 5.82 -12.64
CA GLN A 103 -11.20 6.98 -12.07
C GLN A 103 -9.72 7.00 -12.42
N GLU A 104 -9.17 8.22 -12.56
CA GLU A 104 -7.73 8.40 -12.67
C GLU A 104 -7.06 7.79 -11.42
N HIS A 105 -5.92 7.13 -11.58
CA HIS A 105 -5.19 6.44 -10.52
C HIS A 105 -5.92 5.21 -9.95
N LYS A 106 -7.09 4.87 -10.44
CA LYS A 106 -7.85 3.65 -10.11
C LYS A 106 -7.81 3.29 -8.62
N PRO A 107 -8.26 4.21 -7.71
CA PRO A 107 -8.15 3.93 -6.27
C PRO A 107 -8.95 2.69 -5.88
N CYS A 108 -8.43 1.91 -4.92
CA CYS A 108 -9.15 0.77 -4.37
C CYS A 108 -10.06 1.25 -3.24
N LEU A 109 -11.36 1.17 -3.44
CA LEU A 109 -12.35 1.71 -2.49
C LEU A 109 -13.54 0.79 -2.37
N CYS A 110 -14.10 0.66 -1.16
CA CYS A 110 -15.41 0.09 -0.95
C CYS A 110 -16.47 1.05 -1.50
N ARG A 111 -17.70 0.59 -1.63
CA ARG A 111 -18.75 1.40 -2.25
C ARG A 111 -19.01 2.73 -1.53
N PRO A 112 -19.22 2.77 -0.20
CA PRO A 112 -19.45 4.04 0.48
C PRO A 112 -18.31 5.04 0.29
N HIS A 113 -17.06 4.59 0.40
CA HIS A 113 -15.91 5.47 0.23
C HIS A 113 -15.71 5.89 -1.23
N TYR A 114 -16.11 5.04 -2.17
CA TYR A 114 -16.08 5.44 -3.58
C TYR A 114 -17.07 6.56 -3.85
N LEU A 115 -18.28 6.48 -3.29
CA LEU A 115 -19.26 7.55 -3.46
C LEU A 115 -18.78 8.86 -2.83
N ASP A 116 -18.16 8.79 -1.66
CA ASP A 116 -17.54 9.96 -1.03
C ASP A 116 -16.43 10.56 -1.90
N TYR A 117 -15.62 9.71 -2.50
CA TYR A 117 -14.52 10.13 -3.36
C TYR A 117 -15.04 10.88 -4.59
N ILE A 118 -16.07 10.35 -5.24
CA ILE A 118 -16.68 10.99 -6.41
C ILE A 118 -17.29 12.35 -6.02
N ASN A 119 -18.05 12.38 -4.93
CA ASN A 119 -18.71 13.61 -4.47
C ASN A 119 -17.69 14.67 -4.11
N TYR A 120 -16.57 14.30 -3.52
CA TYR A 120 -15.50 15.24 -3.17
C TYR A 120 -14.91 15.87 -4.43
N GLU A 121 -14.67 15.09 -5.48
CA GLU A 121 -14.09 15.61 -6.72
C GLU A 121 -15.05 16.48 -7.51
N GLU A 122 -16.35 16.21 -7.43
CA GLU A 122 -17.39 17.00 -8.09
C GLU A 122 -17.68 18.31 -7.37
N ALA A 123 -17.34 18.38 -6.11
CA ALA A 123 -17.51 19.61 -5.33
C ALA A 123 -16.35 20.57 -5.64
#